data_b0b4d4c4654b2d40b60cd466f8399be8
#
_entry.id   b0b4d4c4654b2d40b60cd466f8399be8
#
_cell.length_a   1.000
_cell.length_b   1.000
_cell.length_c   1.000
_cell.angle_alpha   90.00
_cell.angle_beta   90.00
_cell.angle_gamma   90.00
#
_symmetry.space_group_name_H-M   'P 1'
#
loop_
_entity.id
_entity.type
_entity.pdbx_description
1 polymer ?
#
loop_
_entity_poly.entity_id
_entity_poly.type
_entity_poly.pdbx_seq_one_letter_code
_entity_poly.pdbx_strand_id
1 'polypeptide(L)'
;MMRATRLALLVLIALCLGGTGFAIVAASLVDRGPLREQVRDAEAAYDRGVALMASDPEAARASLQDSARQYESLWRNGLHTPGLAYNLGNARLRARDIPGAIAAYHAALALDPSDSRAAHNLAEARRQVGQRVAPPKATLGARVRDAWWLLSGIERLFLAAAAWNLGCAALVWVVLRRRVAEEIAATSGADWQRATGVVLLIVGALLGGTILGDAVATAQSNLAVTGSQTVLRKGNGEGFDPVLTEPLPAGTEFHTHEMRPGWVEIELGDGTRGWISAANLVQFKPYE
;
A
#
# COMPACT_ATOMS: atom_id res chain seq x y z
N MET A 1 38.56 -0.99 30.97
CA MET A 1 37.58 -0.04 30.46
C MET A 1 37.78 0.33 28.99
N MET A 2 38.95 0.61 28.45
CA MET A 2 39.20 1.01 27.04
C MET A 2 38.70 0.02 25.95
N ARG A 3 38.72 -1.31 26.20
CA ARG A 3 38.29 -2.32 25.21
C ARG A 3 36.77 -2.35 25.05
N ALA A 4 36.00 -2.25 26.12
CA ALA A 4 34.53 -2.29 26.08
C ALA A 4 33.92 -1.07 25.35
N THR A 5 34.50 0.11 25.55
CA THR A 5 34.04 1.34 24.86
C THR A 5 34.44 1.39 23.38
N ARG A 6 35.57 0.77 22.97
CA ARG A 6 35.92 0.61 21.56
C ARG A 6 34.97 -0.37 20.87
N LEU A 7 34.63 -1.47 21.55
CA LEU A 7 33.69 -2.46 21.07
C LEU A 7 32.29 -1.85 20.90
N ALA A 8 31.80 -1.09 21.89
CA ALA A 8 30.51 -0.40 21.78
C ALA A 8 30.47 0.60 20.64
N LEU A 9 31.56 1.34 20.40
CA LEU A 9 31.66 2.27 19.28
C LEU A 9 31.64 1.55 17.92
N LEU A 10 32.37 0.45 17.78
CA LEU A 10 32.39 -0.36 16.56
C LEU A 10 31.06 -1.02 16.29
N VAL A 11 30.38 -1.51 17.34
CA VAL A 11 29.01 -2.05 17.20
C VAL A 11 28.02 -0.97 16.75
N LEU A 12 28.11 0.24 17.32
CA LEU A 12 27.26 1.36 16.94
C LEU A 12 27.48 1.77 15.48
N ILE A 13 28.73 1.86 15.03
CA ILE A 13 29.08 2.14 13.63
C ILE A 13 28.59 1.02 12.70
N ALA A 14 28.74 -0.24 13.09
CA ALA A 14 28.26 -1.39 12.32
C ALA A 14 26.73 -1.39 12.20
N LEU A 15 26.00 -1.04 13.26
CA LEU A 15 24.54 -0.90 13.24
C LEU A 15 24.10 0.26 12.34
N CYS A 16 24.83 1.39 12.33
CA CYS A 16 24.54 2.53 11.45
C CYS A 16 24.77 2.18 9.96
N LEU A 17 25.84 1.46 9.65
CA LEU A 17 26.21 1.10 8.28
C LEU A 17 25.47 -0.15 7.77
N GLY A 18 25.18 -1.10 8.65
CA GLY A 18 24.59 -2.39 8.28
C GLY A 18 23.16 -2.29 7.75
N GLY A 19 22.34 -1.42 8.33
CA GLY A 19 20.94 -1.27 7.94
C GLY A 19 20.75 -0.68 6.55
N THR A 20 21.59 0.28 6.16
CA THR A 20 21.53 0.92 4.82
C THR A 20 22.20 0.05 3.76
N GLY A 21 23.31 -0.62 4.08
CA GLY A 21 24.01 -1.50 3.15
C GLY A 21 23.21 -2.73 2.76
N PHE A 22 22.54 -3.37 3.70
CA PHE A 22 21.71 -4.55 3.44
C PHE A 22 20.53 -4.23 2.52
N ALA A 23 19.85 -3.10 2.70
CA ALA A 23 18.73 -2.69 1.86
C ALA A 23 19.17 -2.44 0.40
N ILE A 24 20.34 -1.83 0.19
CA ILE A 24 20.90 -1.56 -1.14
C ILE A 24 21.29 -2.88 -1.84
N VAL A 25 21.95 -3.79 -1.13
CA VAL A 25 22.38 -5.08 -1.68
C VAL A 25 21.16 -5.96 -2.01
N ALA A 26 20.17 -6.04 -1.12
CA ALA A 26 18.95 -6.80 -1.37
C ALA A 26 18.19 -6.29 -2.60
N ALA A 27 18.14 -4.97 -2.81
CA ALA A 27 17.50 -4.36 -3.97
C ALA A 27 18.25 -4.60 -5.30
N SER A 28 19.58 -4.81 -5.24
CA SER A 28 20.42 -5.01 -6.43
C SER A 28 20.51 -6.46 -6.92
N LEU A 29 20.17 -7.44 -6.05
CA LEU A 29 20.29 -8.87 -6.38
C LEU A 29 19.09 -9.44 -7.15
N VAL A 30 18.02 -8.68 -7.33
CA VAL A 30 16.83 -9.13 -8.08
C VAL A 30 17.05 -8.84 -9.57
N ASP A 31 17.23 -9.88 -10.39
CA ASP A 31 17.18 -9.74 -11.84
C ASP A 31 15.75 -9.38 -12.28
N ARG A 32 15.58 -8.13 -12.71
CA ARG A 32 14.30 -7.56 -13.15
C ARG A 32 14.15 -7.53 -14.68
N GLY A 33 15.09 -8.08 -15.42
CA GLY A 33 15.09 -8.05 -16.89
C GLY A 33 13.82 -8.62 -17.52
N PRO A 34 13.44 -9.88 -17.24
CA PRO A 34 12.23 -10.49 -17.81
C PRO A 34 10.92 -9.78 -17.40
N LEU A 35 10.86 -9.31 -16.15
CA LEU A 35 9.69 -8.58 -15.65
C LEU A 35 9.51 -7.22 -16.34
N ARG A 36 10.62 -6.54 -16.68
CA ARG A 36 10.57 -5.27 -17.42
C ARG A 36 10.03 -5.43 -18.82
N GLU A 37 10.38 -6.52 -19.51
CA GLU A 37 9.86 -6.83 -20.83
C GLU A 37 8.35 -7.05 -20.79
N GLN A 38 7.86 -7.88 -19.88
CA GLN A 38 6.42 -8.13 -19.70
C GLN A 38 5.65 -6.85 -19.33
N VAL A 39 6.21 -5.96 -18.51
CA VAL A 39 5.59 -4.65 -18.22
C VAL A 39 5.48 -3.81 -19.50
N ARG A 40 6.54 -3.77 -20.32
CA ARG A 40 6.53 -3.03 -21.60
C ARG A 40 5.50 -3.58 -22.59
N ASP A 41 5.30 -4.90 -22.63
CA ASP A 41 4.29 -5.52 -23.48
C ASP A 41 2.86 -5.12 -23.04
N ALA A 42 2.61 -5.10 -21.72
CA ALA A 42 1.36 -4.63 -21.16
C ALA A 42 1.11 -3.13 -21.44
N GLU A 43 2.15 -2.30 -21.33
CA GLU A 43 2.10 -0.87 -21.70
C GLU A 43 1.83 -0.69 -23.19
N ALA A 44 2.50 -1.43 -24.05
CA ALA A 44 2.28 -1.37 -25.50
C ALA A 44 0.86 -1.81 -25.88
N ALA A 45 0.28 -2.79 -25.20
CA ALA A 45 -1.11 -3.18 -25.40
C ALA A 45 -2.08 -2.06 -24.95
N TYR A 46 -1.78 -1.39 -23.83
CA TYR A 46 -2.55 -0.24 -23.36
C TYR A 46 -2.53 0.91 -24.38
N ASP A 47 -1.34 1.29 -24.85
CA ASP A 47 -1.16 2.39 -25.81
C ASP A 47 -1.87 2.11 -27.12
N ARG A 48 -1.81 0.86 -27.63
CA ARG A 48 -2.58 0.44 -28.81
C ARG A 48 -4.08 0.63 -28.56
N GLY A 49 -4.58 0.19 -27.41
CA GLY A 49 -5.98 0.35 -27.05
C GLY A 49 -6.41 1.81 -27.01
N VAL A 50 -5.60 2.69 -26.40
CA VAL A 50 -5.87 4.12 -26.34
C VAL A 50 -5.88 4.76 -27.74
N ALA A 51 -4.94 4.39 -28.60
CA ALA A 51 -4.87 4.90 -29.99
C ALA A 51 -6.09 4.53 -30.83
N LEU A 52 -6.67 3.35 -30.57
CA LEU A 52 -7.83 2.84 -31.31
C LEU A 52 -9.18 3.36 -30.77
N MET A 53 -9.25 4.02 -29.61
CA MET A 53 -10.52 4.39 -28.96
C MET A 53 -11.46 5.21 -29.85
N ALA A 54 -10.93 6.05 -30.74
CA ALA A 54 -11.73 6.91 -31.61
C ALA A 54 -12.09 6.23 -32.95
N SER A 55 -11.23 5.35 -33.47
CA SER A 55 -11.37 4.74 -34.79
C SER A 55 -12.02 3.37 -34.77
N ASP A 56 -11.71 2.55 -33.78
CA ASP A 56 -12.22 1.18 -33.60
C ASP A 56 -12.40 0.87 -32.11
N PRO A 57 -13.56 1.19 -31.53
CA PRO A 57 -13.84 0.99 -30.11
C PRO A 57 -13.76 -0.48 -29.66
N GLU A 58 -14.10 -1.44 -30.53
CA GLU A 58 -14.06 -2.87 -30.20
C GLU A 58 -12.62 -3.37 -30.16
N ALA A 59 -11.79 -3.04 -31.14
CA ALA A 59 -10.36 -3.37 -31.11
C ALA A 59 -9.64 -2.64 -29.96
N ALA A 60 -10.04 -1.39 -29.65
CA ALA A 60 -9.55 -0.68 -28.48
C ALA A 60 -9.82 -1.43 -27.19
N ARG A 61 -11.07 -1.86 -26.99
CA ARG A 61 -11.49 -2.62 -25.82
C ARG A 61 -10.73 -3.95 -25.70
N ALA A 62 -10.59 -4.67 -26.81
CA ALA A 62 -9.84 -5.94 -26.82
C ALA A 62 -8.36 -5.72 -26.40
N SER A 63 -7.70 -4.68 -26.93
CA SER A 63 -6.31 -4.34 -26.57
C SER A 63 -6.19 -3.92 -25.11
N LEU A 64 -7.14 -3.14 -24.56
CA LEU A 64 -7.15 -2.74 -23.16
C LEU A 64 -7.38 -3.93 -22.21
N GLN A 65 -8.26 -4.86 -22.60
CA GLN A 65 -8.45 -6.11 -21.86
C GLN A 65 -7.20 -6.99 -21.91
N ASP A 66 -6.48 -6.99 -23.02
CA ASP A 66 -5.21 -7.70 -23.14
C ASP A 66 -4.15 -7.10 -22.20
N SER A 67 -3.99 -5.79 -22.22
CA SER A 67 -3.15 -5.07 -21.26
C SER A 67 -3.49 -5.42 -19.80
N ALA A 68 -4.79 -5.40 -19.45
CA ALA A 68 -5.25 -5.74 -18.12
C ALA A 68 -4.88 -7.18 -17.72
N ARG A 69 -5.05 -8.16 -18.63
CA ARG A 69 -4.64 -9.56 -18.38
C ARG A 69 -3.14 -9.70 -18.13
N GLN A 70 -2.31 -8.97 -18.89
CA GLN A 70 -0.86 -8.98 -18.74
C GLN A 70 -0.42 -8.39 -17.39
N TYR A 71 -0.98 -7.23 -16.98
CA TYR A 71 -0.74 -6.66 -15.66
C TYR A 71 -1.21 -7.58 -14.53
N GLU A 72 -2.37 -8.22 -14.69
CA GLU A 72 -2.88 -9.17 -13.72
C GLU A 72 -1.99 -10.42 -13.60
N SER A 73 -1.45 -10.91 -14.71
CA SER A 73 -0.46 -11.99 -14.70
C SER A 73 0.79 -11.62 -13.92
N LEU A 74 1.33 -10.41 -14.14
CA LEU A 74 2.46 -9.88 -13.37
C LEU A 74 2.16 -9.80 -11.87
N TRP A 75 0.95 -9.34 -11.53
CA TRP A 75 0.48 -9.30 -10.15
C TRP A 75 0.45 -10.68 -9.51
N ARG A 76 -0.17 -11.67 -10.16
CA ARG A 76 -0.24 -13.05 -9.70
C ARG A 76 1.15 -13.72 -9.57
N ASN A 77 2.11 -13.26 -10.37
CA ASN A 77 3.51 -13.70 -10.30
C ASN A 77 4.33 -12.97 -9.22
N GLY A 78 3.67 -12.21 -8.33
CA GLY A 78 4.30 -11.58 -7.17
C GLY A 78 4.88 -10.19 -7.41
N LEU A 79 4.66 -9.56 -8.57
CA LEU A 79 5.07 -8.18 -8.79
C LEU A 79 4.04 -7.20 -8.19
N HIS A 80 4.09 -7.05 -6.89
CA HIS A 80 3.18 -6.15 -6.17
C HIS A 80 3.79 -4.75 -6.03
N THR A 81 3.53 -3.87 -7.00
CA THR A 81 3.95 -2.47 -6.95
C THR A 81 2.77 -1.52 -7.13
N PRO A 82 2.79 -0.31 -6.49
CA PRO A 82 1.72 0.67 -6.66
C PRO A 82 1.48 1.03 -8.12
N GLY A 83 2.56 1.22 -8.90
CA GLY A 83 2.48 1.56 -10.32
C GLY A 83 1.83 0.48 -11.17
N LEU A 84 2.12 -0.81 -10.90
CA LEU A 84 1.48 -1.92 -11.62
C LEU A 84 -0.02 -1.98 -11.33
N ALA A 85 -0.42 -1.88 -10.06
CA ALA A 85 -1.82 -1.86 -9.66
C ALA A 85 -2.58 -0.65 -10.26
N TYR A 86 -1.95 0.53 -10.28
CA TYR A 86 -2.47 1.73 -10.91
C TYR A 86 -2.69 1.53 -12.42
N ASN A 87 -1.71 0.97 -13.15
CA ASN A 87 -1.81 0.72 -14.59
C ASN A 87 -2.86 -0.36 -14.90
N LEU A 88 -2.97 -1.40 -14.09
CA LEU A 88 -4.05 -2.39 -14.16
C LEU A 88 -5.42 -1.71 -14.01
N GLY A 89 -5.57 -0.82 -13.03
CA GLY A 89 -6.78 -0.04 -12.82
C GLY A 89 -7.13 0.82 -14.04
N ASN A 90 -6.16 1.48 -14.64
CA ASN A 90 -6.34 2.29 -15.84
C ASN A 90 -6.79 1.46 -17.06
N ALA A 91 -6.16 0.31 -17.29
CA ALA A 91 -6.52 -0.61 -18.37
C ALA A 91 -7.97 -1.11 -18.21
N ARG A 92 -8.34 -1.53 -17.00
CA ARG A 92 -9.70 -2.00 -16.69
C ARG A 92 -10.74 -0.90 -16.79
N LEU A 93 -10.46 0.29 -16.25
CA LEU A 93 -11.39 1.43 -16.34
C LEU A 93 -11.71 1.78 -17.81
N ARG A 94 -10.69 1.85 -18.64
CA ARG A 94 -10.85 2.13 -20.08
C ARG A 94 -11.52 0.98 -20.83
N ALA A 95 -11.29 -0.26 -20.40
CA ALA A 95 -11.98 -1.45 -20.92
C ALA A 95 -13.44 -1.59 -20.44
N ARG A 96 -13.95 -0.64 -19.60
CA ARG A 96 -15.28 -0.66 -18.96
C ARG A 96 -15.47 -1.77 -17.92
N ASP A 97 -14.38 -2.34 -17.39
CA ASP A 97 -14.40 -3.20 -16.20
C ASP A 97 -14.28 -2.32 -14.94
N ILE A 98 -15.38 -1.70 -14.54
CA ILE A 98 -15.42 -0.79 -13.39
C ILE A 98 -15.11 -1.49 -12.06
N PRO A 99 -15.70 -2.68 -11.77
CA PRO A 99 -15.37 -3.40 -10.55
C PRO A 99 -13.88 -3.72 -10.41
N GLY A 100 -13.30 -4.27 -11.48
CA GLY A 100 -11.89 -4.60 -11.50
C GLY A 100 -10.98 -3.37 -11.40
N ALA A 101 -11.39 -2.24 -11.98
CA ALA A 101 -10.65 -0.98 -11.83
C ALA A 101 -10.66 -0.48 -10.39
N ILE A 102 -11.82 -0.48 -9.71
CA ILE A 102 -11.95 -0.08 -8.31
C ILE A 102 -11.05 -0.96 -7.43
N ALA A 103 -11.09 -2.28 -7.59
CA ALA A 103 -10.26 -3.21 -6.83
C ALA A 103 -8.76 -2.96 -7.06
N ALA A 104 -8.34 -2.71 -8.31
CA ALA A 104 -6.94 -2.44 -8.65
C ALA A 104 -6.44 -1.09 -8.08
N TYR A 105 -7.27 -0.02 -8.12
CA TYR A 105 -6.91 1.25 -7.48
C TYR A 105 -6.83 1.14 -5.96
N HIS A 106 -7.68 0.33 -5.33
CA HIS A 106 -7.55 0.03 -3.91
C HIS A 106 -6.23 -0.68 -3.59
N ALA A 107 -5.82 -1.64 -4.42
CA ALA A 107 -4.52 -2.29 -4.26
C ALA A 107 -3.35 -1.30 -4.44
N ALA A 108 -3.45 -0.36 -5.39
CA ALA A 108 -2.46 0.70 -5.56
C ALA A 108 -2.35 1.58 -4.31
N LEU A 109 -3.49 2.06 -3.78
CA LEU A 109 -3.55 2.89 -2.57
C LEU A 109 -3.18 2.13 -1.29
N ALA A 110 -3.40 0.82 -1.25
CA ALA A 110 -2.94 -0.01 -0.14
C ALA A 110 -1.41 -0.10 -0.09
N LEU A 111 -0.74 -0.10 -1.24
CA LEU A 111 0.72 -0.10 -1.37
C LEU A 111 1.34 1.29 -1.27
N ASP A 112 0.67 2.31 -1.80
CA ASP A 112 1.05 3.72 -1.69
C ASP A 112 -0.19 4.60 -1.44
N PRO A 113 -0.53 4.84 -0.17
CA PRO A 113 -1.69 5.67 0.19
C PRO A 113 -1.57 7.14 -0.26
N SER A 114 -0.37 7.61 -0.62
CA SER A 114 -0.11 8.97 -1.07
C SER A 114 -0.30 9.17 -2.59
N ASP A 115 -0.55 8.10 -3.38
CA ASP A 115 -0.75 8.23 -4.82
C ASP A 115 -2.08 8.93 -5.16
N SER A 116 -1.99 10.26 -5.33
CA SER A 116 -3.13 11.10 -5.68
C SER A 116 -3.77 10.74 -7.02
N ARG A 117 -3.03 10.12 -7.96
CA ARG A 117 -3.52 9.70 -9.27
C ARG A 117 -4.45 8.49 -9.10
N ALA A 118 -4.02 7.51 -8.27
CA ALA A 118 -4.85 6.36 -7.95
C ALA A 118 -6.13 6.77 -7.20
N ALA A 119 -6.02 7.70 -6.25
CA ALA A 119 -7.16 8.24 -5.52
C ALA A 119 -8.14 8.98 -6.44
N HIS A 120 -7.64 9.79 -7.37
CA HIS A 120 -8.45 10.49 -8.36
C HIS A 120 -9.20 9.52 -9.29
N ASN A 121 -8.51 8.52 -9.84
CA ASN A 121 -9.09 7.56 -10.76
C ASN A 121 -10.06 6.60 -10.06
N LEU A 122 -9.82 6.26 -8.79
CA LEU A 122 -10.77 5.54 -7.95
C LEU A 122 -12.08 6.35 -7.78
N ALA A 123 -11.96 7.64 -7.49
CA ALA A 123 -13.14 8.52 -7.38
C ALA A 123 -13.91 8.61 -8.70
N GLU A 124 -13.22 8.62 -9.85
CA GLU A 124 -13.84 8.55 -11.18
C GLU A 124 -14.57 7.22 -11.41
N ALA A 125 -13.91 6.09 -11.11
CA ALA A 125 -14.52 4.76 -11.23
C ALA A 125 -15.78 4.63 -10.36
N ARG A 126 -15.73 5.13 -9.11
CA ARG A 126 -16.89 5.16 -8.19
C ARG A 126 -18.07 5.95 -8.73
N ARG A 127 -17.83 7.05 -9.48
CA ARG A 127 -18.91 7.82 -10.10
C ARG A 127 -19.69 7.04 -11.16
N GLN A 128 -19.08 6.01 -11.74
CA GLN A 128 -19.70 5.15 -12.75
C GLN A 128 -20.49 3.98 -12.13
N VAL A 129 -20.39 3.77 -10.82
CA VAL A 129 -21.22 2.80 -10.08
C VAL A 129 -22.57 3.45 -9.77
N GLY A 130 -23.67 2.78 -10.15
CA GLY A 130 -25.02 3.36 -10.11
C GLY A 130 -25.60 3.59 -8.71
N GLN A 131 -25.03 2.98 -7.66
CA GLN A 131 -25.51 3.11 -6.28
C GLN A 131 -24.44 3.72 -5.39
N ARG A 132 -24.80 4.76 -4.66
CA ARG A 132 -23.92 5.42 -3.70
C ARG A 132 -24.14 4.81 -2.31
N VAL A 133 -23.38 3.81 -1.96
CA VAL A 133 -23.18 3.52 -0.54
C VAL A 133 -22.33 4.67 0.00
N ALA A 134 -22.89 5.44 0.93
CA ALA A 134 -22.19 6.59 1.49
C ALA A 134 -20.86 6.14 2.10
N PRO A 135 -19.72 6.79 1.78
CA PRO A 135 -18.46 6.46 2.40
C PRO A 135 -18.58 6.66 3.92
N PRO A 136 -17.91 5.83 4.73
CA PRO A 136 -17.94 5.97 6.17
C PRO A 136 -17.50 7.39 6.56
N LYS A 137 -18.19 7.97 7.55
CA LYS A 137 -17.90 9.34 8.02
C LYS A 137 -16.45 9.42 8.47
N ALA A 138 -15.71 10.40 7.92
CA ALA A 138 -14.32 10.64 8.29
C ALA A 138 -14.22 10.99 9.79
N THR A 139 -13.65 10.08 10.58
CA THR A 139 -13.35 10.30 11.98
C THR A 139 -12.10 11.19 12.14
N LEU A 140 -11.91 11.80 13.33
CA LEU A 140 -10.67 12.53 13.62
C LEU A 140 -9.43 11.67 13.39
N GLY A 141 -9.49 10.38 13.75
CA GLY A 141 -8.43 9.42 13.48
C GLY A 141 -8.15 9.21 11.99
N ALA A 142 -9.19 9.25 11.14
CA ALA A 142 -9.01 9.21 9.69
C ALA A 142 -8.27 10.45 9.18
N ARG A 143 -8.61 11.65 9.66
CA ARG A 143 -7.93 12.91 9.28
C ARG A 143 -6.46 12.94 9.70
N VAL A 144 -6.15 12.43 10.91
CA VAL A 144 -4.76 12.31 11.39
C VAL A 144 -4.00 11.32 10.52
N ARG A 145 -4.63 10.19 10.19
CA ARG A 145 -4.07 9.20 9.27
C ARG A 145 -3.84 9.78 7.87
N ASP A 146 -4.80 10.52 7.32
CA ASP A 146 -4.69 11.15 6.00
C ASP A 146 -3.55 12.19 5.98
N ALA A 147 -3.38 12.99 7.06
CA ALA A 147 -2.24 13.90 7.20
C ALA A 147 -0.90 13.13 7.31
N TRP A 148 -0.90 11.94 7.93
CA TRP A 148 0.28 11.09 8.03
C TRP A 148 0.70 10.51 6.68
N TRP A 149 -0.24 10.27 5.78
CA TRP A 149 -0.01 9.74 4.44
C TRP A 149 0.29 10.79 3.37
N LEU A 150 0.52 12.05 3.77
CA LEU A 150 1.11 13.05 2.88
C LEU A 150 2.51 12.66 2.39
N LEU A 151 3.21 11.83 3.16
CA LEU A 151 4.52 11.27 2.81
C LEU A 151 4.36 9.85 2.28
N SER A 152 4.96 9.58 1.13
CA SER A 152 5.06 8.22 0.59
C SER A 152 5.88 7.31 1.53
N GLY A 153 5.70 5.98 1.41
CA GLY A 153 6.48 5.01 2.19
C GLY A 153 8.00 5.18 2.00
N ILE A 154 8.43 5.55 0.79
CA ILE A 154 9.84 5.81 0.46
C ILE A 154 10.35 7.06 1.17
N GLU A 155 9.60 8.17 1.15
CA GLU A 155 9.97 9.40 1.87
C GLU A 155 10.06 9.19 3.37
N ARG A 156 9.12 8.45 3.95
CA ARG A 156 9.16 8.06 5.37
C ARG A 156 10.38 7.19 5.68
N LEU A 157 10.74 6.26 4.79
CA LEU A 157 11.94 5.43 4.94
C LEU A 157 13.21 6.28 4.91
N PHE A 158 13.32 7.24 4.00
CA PHE A 158 14.48 8.16 3.98
C PHE A 158 14.55 9.03 5.23
N LEU A 159 13.43 9.57 5.70
CA LEU A 159 13.37 10.36 6.93
C LEU A 159 13.72 9.50 8.17
N ALA A 160 13.23 8.27 8.23
CA ALA A 160 13.55 7.32 9.29
C ALA A 160 15.06 7.02 9.31
N ALA A 161 15.64 6.71 8.14
CA ALA A 161 17.07 6.43 8.01
C ALA A 161 17.92 7.67 8.34
N ALA A 162 17.53 8.86 7.90
CA ALA A 162 18.22 10.11 8.21
C ALA A 162 18.18 10.41 9.71
N ALA A 163 17.00 10.32 10.35
CA ALA A 163 16.85 10.53 11.79
C ALA A 163 17.68 9.52 12.59
N TRP A 164 17.65 8.25 12.18
CA TRP A 164 18.44 7.18 12.81
C TRP A 164 19.94 7.45 12.71
N ASN A 165 20.45 7.76 11.51
CA ASN A 165 21.87 8.01 11.30
C ASN A 165 22.35 9.28 12.03
N LEU A 166 21.55 10.37 12.03
CA LEU A 166 21.85 11.59 12.77
C LEU A 166 21.84 11.34 14.29
N GLY A 167 20.88 10.55 14.80
CA GLY A 167 20.83 10.13 16.20
C GLY A 167 22.07 9.35 16.62
N CYS A 168 22.47 8.35 15.82
CA CYS A 168 23.70 7.61 16.03
C CYS A 168 24.92 8.51 16.01
N ALA A 169 25.04 9.40 15.02
CA ALA A 169 26.17 10.34 14.91
C ALA A 169 26.26 11.28 16.12
N ALA A 170 25.12 11.79 16.61
CA ALA A 170 25.08 12.62 17.82
C ALA A 170 25.57 11.87 19.06
N LEU A 171 25.14 10.61 19.22
CA LEU A 171 25.60 9.79 20.36
C LEU A 171 27.11 9.44 20.26
N VAL A 172 27.60 9.09 19.06
CA VAL A 172 29.01 8.86 18.79
C VAL A 172 29.82 10.12 19.13
N TRP A 173 29.38 11.28 18.67
CA TRP A 173 29.99 12.57 18.94
C TRP A 173 30.09 12.86 20.44
N VAL A 174 29.03 12.61 21.22
CA VAL A 174 29.02 12.78 22.67
C VAL A 174 30.07 11.85 23.35
N VAL A 175 30.17 10.59 22.90
CA VAL A 175 31.14 9.63 23.41
C VAL A 175 32.59 10.07 23.10
N LEU A 176 32.84 10.53 21.87
CA LEU A 176 34.17 11.02 21.46
C LEU A 176 34.60 12.30 22.23
N ARG A 177 33.66 13.27 22.33
CA ARG A 177 33.91 14.51 23.07
C ARG A 177 34.24 14.29 24.54
N ARG A 178 33.61 13.32 25.21
CA ARG A 178 33.92 12.98 26.61
C ARG A 178 35.33 12.48 26.77
N ARG A 179 35.87 11.75 25.80
CA ARG A 179 37.25 11.26 25.86
C ARG A 179 38.29 12.37 25.76
N VAL A 180 37.96 13.40 24.95
CA VAL A 180 38.80 14.60 24.79
C VAL A 180 38.63 15.53 26.01
N ALA A 181 37.42 15.58 26.61
CA ALA A 181 37.12 16.47 27.73
C ALA A 181 37.46 15.91 29.11
N GLU A 182 37.78 14.62 29.24
CA GLU A 182 38.39 14.06 30.48
C GLU A 182 39.77 14.70 30.76
N GLU A 183 40.38 15.35 29.75
CA GLU A 183 41.59 16.18 29.90
C GLU A 183 41.30 17.65 30.22
N ILE A 184 40.08 18.17 30.03
CA ILE A 184 39.72 19.58 30.23
C ILE A 184 38.35 19.66 30.92
N ALA A 185 38.34 20.13 32.18
CA ALA A 185 37.19 20.19 33.09
C ALA A 185 35.85 20.65 32.49
N ALA A 186 34.77 19.98 32.93
CA ALA A 186 33.38 20.37 33.05
C ALA A 186 32.64 20.81 31.79
N THR A 187 31.64 20.05 31.35
CA THR A 187 30.67 20.54 30.32
C THR A 187 29.25 20.19 30.67
N SER A 188 28.46 21.18 31.07
CA SER A 188 26.99 21.17 31.13
C SER A 188 26.30 20.99 29.77
N GLY A 189 27.05 21.00 28.65
CA GLY A 189 26.49 20.89 27.28
C GLY A 189 26.29 19.47 26.77
N ALA A 190 26.72 18.43 27.47
CA ALA A 190 26.66 17.05 26.95
C ALA A 190 25.27 16.41 27.09
N ASP A 191 24.44 16.87 27.99
CA ASP A 191 23.15 16.24 28.29
C ASP A 191 22.08 16.53 27.26
N TRP A 192 22.01 17.76 26.75
CA TRP A 192 21.05 18.09 25.65
C TRP A 192 21.41 17.36 24.34
N GLN A 193 22.73 17.19 24.04
CA GLN A 193 23.17 16.45 22.84
C GLN A 193 22.81 14.98 22.90
N ARG A 194 22.88 14.38 24.09
CA ARG A 194 22.41 13.00 24.34
C ARG A 194 20.89 12.92 24.15
N ALA A 195 20.16 13.84 24.79
CA ALA A 195 18.72 13.90 24.67
C ALA A 195 18.30 14.04 23.19
N THR A 196 18.96 14.91 22.44
CA THR A 196 18.71 15.07 20.97
C THR A 196 19.01 13.77 20.23
N GLY A 197 20.15 13.10 20.49
CA GLY A 197 20.49 11.83 19.85
C GLY A 197 19.44 10.75 20.13
N VAL A 198 19.00 10.62 21.37
CA VAL A 198 17.97 9.65 21.77
C VAL A 198 16.61 9.99 21.12
N VAL A 199 16.22 11.26 21.12
CA VAL A 199 14.97 11.71 20.46
C VAL A 199 14.99 11.38 18.98
N LEU A 200 16.10 11.63 18.28
CA LEU A 200 16.22 11.30 16.84
C LEU A 200 16.13 9.79 16.58
N LEU A 201 16.71 8.95 17.46
CA LEU A 201 16.55 7.49 17.36
C LEU A 201 15.09 7.05 17.56
N ILE A 202 14.40 7.64 18.55
CA ILE A 202 12.98 7.37 18.78
C ILE A 202 12.15 7.79 17.57
N VAL A 203 12.39 8.97 17.02
CA VAL A 203 11.69 9.46 15.82
C VAL A 203 11.97 8.53 14.64
N GLY A 204 13.21 8.12 14.41
CA GLY A 204 13.55 7.17 13.35
C GLY A 204 12.86 5.81 13.51
N ALA A 205 12.81 5.29 14.74
CA ALA A 205 12.15 4.03 15.07
C ALA A 205 10.61 4.14 14.88
N LEU A 206 10.01 5.24 15.31
CA LEU A 206 8.57 5.50 15.10
C LEU A 206 8.23 5.60 13.62
N LEU A 207 8.98 6.36 12.83
CA LEU A 207 8.79 6.48 11.39
C LEU A 207 8.94 5.12 10.68
N GLY A 208 9.98 4.34 11.03
CA GLY A 208 10.15 2.98 10.52
C GLY A 208 9.01 2.04 10.91
N GLY A 209 8.55 2.14 12.16
CA GLY A 209 7.43 1.35 12.68
C GLY A 209 6.11 1.60 11.93
N THR A 210 5.89 2.80 11.40
CA THR A 210 4.70 3.10 10.62
C THR A 210 4.67 2.39 9.27
N ILE A 211 5.84 2.19 8.64
CA ILE A 211 5.94 1.45 7.38
C ILE A 211 5.54 -0.02 7.61
N LEU A 212 5.99 -0.59 8.72
CA LEU A 212 5.61 -1.95 9.12
C LEU A 212 4.10 -2.00 9.46
N GLY A 213 3.59 -0.98 10.15
CA GLY A 213 2.16 -0.86 10.47
C GLY A 213 1.28 -0.80 9.21
N ASP A 214 1.71 -0.04 8.19
CA ASP A 214 1.02 0.02 6.90
C ASP A 214 1.01 -1.34 6.19
N ALA A 215 2.16 -2.04 6.19
CA ALA A 215 2.26 -3.38 5.59
C ALA A 215 1.31 -4.38 6.28
N VAL A 216 1.24 -4.35 7.62
CA VAL A 216 0.31 -5.21 8.39
C VAL A 216 -1.14 -4.83 8.12
N ALA A 217 -1.47 -3.54 8.12
CA ALA A 217 -2.83 -3.05 7.84
C ALA A 217 -3.29 -3.43 6.42
N THR A 218 -2.39 -3.35 5.44
CA THR A 218 -2.65 -3.75 4.05
C THR A 218 -2.87 -5.26 3.94
N ALA A 219 -2.04 -6.07 4.61
CA ALA A 219 -2.19 -7.53 4.65
C ALA A 219 -3.52 -7.97 5.32
N GLN A 220 -4.02 -7.17 6.27
CA GLN A 220 -5.28 -7.42 6.98
C GLN A 220 -6.48 -6.74 6.30
N SER A 221 -6.29 -6.06 5.17
CA SER A 221 -7.38 -5.39 4.46
C SER A 221 -8.38 -6.40 3.92
N ASN A 222 -9.61 -6.32 4.44
CA ASN A 222 -10.74 -7.15 4.02
C ASN A 222 -11.63 -6.44 2.99
N LEU A 223 -11.13 -5.36 2.38
CA LEU A 223 -11.88 -4.60 1.39
C LEU A 223 -11.96 -5.38 0.08
N ALA A 224 -13.16 -5.47 -0.47
CA ALA A 224 -13.45 -6.13 -1.73
C ALA A 224 -14.58 -5.40 -2.48
N VAL A 225 -14.85 -5.83 -3.70
CA VAL A 225 -15.80 -5.21 -4.62
C VAL A 225 -16.68 -6.28 -5.25
N THR A 226 -17.97 -5.99 -5.48
CA THR A 226 -18.83 -6.87 -6.27
C THR A 226 -18.42 -6.85 -7.75
N GLY A 227 -18.13 -8.02 -8.31
CA GLY A 227 -17.75 -8.16 -9.73
C GLY A 227 -18.95 -8.00 -10.69
N SER A 228 -20.14 -8.40 -10.23
CA SER A 228 -21.39 -8.31 -10.97
C SER A 228 -22.54 -7.91 -10.03
N GLN A 229 -23.69 -7.58 -10.61
CA GLN A 229 -24.88 -7.35 -9.82
C GLN A 229 -25.22 -8.59 -9.00
N THR A 230 -25.44 -8.44 -7.69
CA THR A 230 -25.63 -9.56 -6.74
C THR A 230 -26.65 -9.25 -5.66
N VAL A 231 -27.34 -10.27 -5.18
CA VAL A 231 -28.31 -10.14 -4.08
C VAL A 231 -27.61 -10.36 -2.74
N LEU A 232 -27.73 -9.41 -1.83
CA LEU A 232 -27.30 -9.54 -0.45
C LEU A 232 -28.35 -10.35 0.33
N ARG A 233 -27.97 -11.50 0.89
CA ARG A 233 -28.87 -12.43 1.55
C ARG A 233 -28.63 -12.50 3.05
N LYS A 234 -29.67 -12.90 3.80
CA LYS A 234 -29.60 -13.07 5.27
C LYS A 234 -28.74 -14.27 5.70
N GLY A 235 -28.42 -15.19 4.79
CA GLY A 235 -27.64 -16.40 5.08
C GLY A 235 -26.89 -16.91 3.85
N ASN A 236 -26.03 -17.89 4.06
CA ASN A 236 -25.09 -18.45 3.09
C ASN A 236 -25.75 -19.47 2.13
N GLY A 237 -26.78 -19.07 1.42
CA GLY A 237 -27.49 -19.91 0.46
C GLY A 237 -28.55 -19.17 -0.36
N GLU A 238 -28.90 -19.69 -1.53
CA GLU A 238 -29.90 -19.07 -2.40
C GLU A 238 -31.31 -19.07 -1.83
N GLY A 239 -31.62 -19.96 -0.89
CA GLY A 239 -32.92 -20.05 -0.24
C GLY A 239 -33.16 -19.01 0.85
N PHE A 240 -32.16 -18.21 1.23
CA PHE A 240 -32.35 -17.16 2.24
C PHE A 240 -32.91 -15.88 1.60
N ASP A 241 -33.76 -15.20 2.39
CA ASP A 241 -34.34 -13.91 1.97
C ASP A 241 -33.27 -12.86 1.66
N PRO A 242 -33.57 -11.93 0.73
CA PRO A 242 -32.75 -10.74 0.52
C PRO A 242 -32.72 -9.86 1.80
N VAL A 243 -31.58 -9.23 2.06
CA VAL A 243 -31.41 -8.19 3.10
C VAL A 243 -31.88 -6.83 2.55
N LEU A 244 -31.60 -6.58 1.27
CA LEU A 244 -31.96 -5.35 0.59
C LEU A 244 -33.06 -5.60 -0.44
N THR A 245 -33.89 -4.60 -0.68
CA THR A 245 -34.97 -4.66 -1.68
C THR A 245 -34.41 -4.74 -3.09
N GLU A 246 -33.28 -4.06 -3.36
CA GLU A 246 -32.61 -4.04 -4.65
C GLU A 246 -31.28 -4.79 -4.58
N PRO A 247 -30.90 -5.49 -5.65
CA PRO A 247 -29.59 -6.12 -5.73
C PRO A 247 -28.45 -5.07 -5.68
N LEU A 248 -27.32 -5.44 -5.08
CA LEU A 248 -26.11 -4.63 -5.10
C LEU A 248 -25.57 -4.53 -6.53
N PRO A 249 -25.27 -3.33 -7.05
CA PRO A 249 -24.68 -3.16 -8.36
C PRO A 249 -23.24 -3.66 -8.41
N ALA A 250 -22.75 -3.95 -9.61
CA ALA A 250 -21.34 -4.21 -9.85
C ALA A 250 -20.49 -2.99 -9.44
N GLY A 251 -19.39 -3.22 -8.75
CA GLY A 251 -18.55 -2.14 -8.25
C GLY A 251 -18.89 -1.65 -6.84
N THR A 252 -19.86 -2.27 -6.15
CA THR A 252 -20.13 -1.96 -4.74
C THR A 252 -18.99 -2.43 -3.85
N GLU A 253 -18.46 -1.53 -3.03
CA GLU A 253 -17.37 -1.78 -2.09
C GLU A 253 -17.91 -2.27 -0.75
N PHE A 254 -17.21 -3.24 -0.12
CA PHE A 254 -17.59 -3.82 1.16
C PHE A 254 -16.39 -4.43 1.88
N HIS A 255 -16.54 -4.71 3.16
CA HIS A 255 -15.59 -5.48 3.95
C HIS A 255 -16.03 -6.94 4.03
N THR A 256 -15.10 -7.88 3.82
CA THR A 256 -15.36 -9.32 4.01
C THR A 256 -15.13 -9.70 5.47
N HIS A 257 -16.00 -10.55 6.03
CA HIS A 257 -15.91 -11.05 7.40
C HIS A 257 -15.65 -12.55 7.44
N GLU A 258 -16.60 -13.35 7.02
CA GLU A 258 -16.52 -14.82 7.07
C GLU A 258 -16.60 -15.38 5.66
N MET A 259 -15.75 -16.38 5.36
CA MET A 259 -15.84 -17.16 4.13
C MET A 259 -16.34 -18.57 4.43
N ARG A 260 -17.37 -18.99 3.68
CA ARG A 260 -17.88 -20.37 3.66
C ARG A 260 -17.85 -20.92 2.25
N PRO A 261 -17.92 -22.23 2.04
CA PRO A 261 -17.91 -22.79 0.70
C PRO A 261 -18.96 -22.14 -0.21
N GLY A 262 -18.48 -21.41 -1.24
CA GLY A 262 -19.32 -20.71 -2.20
C GLY A 262 -19.93 -19.37 -1.76
N TRP A 263 -19.75 -18.94 -0.50
CA TRP A 263 -20.39 -17.75 0.09
C TRP A 263 -19.42 -16.92 0.90
N VAL A 264 -19.66 -15.61 0.94
CA VAL A 264 -18.89 -14.64 1.74
C VAL A 264 -19.84 -13.74 2.51
N GLU A 265 -19.63 -13.63 3.82
CA GLU A 265 -20.29 -12.62 4.63
C GLU A 265 -19.60 -11.28 4.41
N ILE A 266 -20.39 -10.26 4.13
CA ILE A 266 -19.92 -8.92 3.84
C ILE A 266 -20.61 -7.88 4.72
N GLU A 267 -19.92 -6.76 4.93
CA GLU A 267 -20.45 -5.56 5.58
C GLU A 267 -20.28 -4.36 4.65
N LEU A 268 -21.38 -3.70 4.34
CA LEU A 268 -21.40 -2.46 3.56
C LEU A 268 -20.95 -1.26 4.41
N GLY A 269 -20.63 -0.16 3.77
CA GLY A 269 -20.17 1.07 4.44
C GLY A 269 -21.17 1.70 5.42
N ASP A 270 -22.46 1.35 5.34
CA ASP A 270 -23.52 1.76 6.27
C ASP A 270 -23.70 0.80 7.46
N GLY A 271 -22.90 -0.29 7.52
CA GLY A 271 -22.98 -1.33 8.55
C GLY A 271 -23.96 -2.48 8.22
N THR A 272 -24.63 -2.45 7.07
CA THR A 272 -25.51 -3.53 6.64
C THR A 272 -24.70 -4.80 6.37
N ARG A 273 -25.09 -5.93 6.97
CA ARG A 273 -24.41 -7.23 6.80
C ARG A 273 -25.30 -8.23 6.07
N GLY A 274 -24.63 -9.12 5.38
CA GLY A 274 -25.28 -10.26 4.73
C GLY A 274 -24.29 -11.10 3.92
N TRP A 275 -24.81 -12.01 3.14
CA TRP A 275 -24.06 -13.01 2.38
C TRP A 275 -24.22 -12.79 0.89
N ILE A 276 -23.12 -12.88 0.16
CA ILE A 276 -23.08 -12.91 -1.31
C ILE A 276 -22.38 -14.16 -1.80
N SER A 277 -22.61 -14.56 -3.05
CA SER A 277 -21.82 -15.61 -3.69
C SER A 277 -20.35 -15.22 -3.82
N ALA A 278 -19.44 -16.10 -3.44
CA ALA A 278 -18.00 -15.89 -3.57
C ALA A 278 -17.54 -15.68 -5.03
N ALA A 279 -18.31 -16.17 -6.01
CA ALA A 279 -18.05 -15.94 -7.43
C ALA A 279 -18.17 -14.48 -7.84
N ASN A 280 -18.89 -13.66 -7.06
CA ASN A 280 -19.08 -12.23 -7.31
C ASN A 280 -18.07 -11.35 -6.59
N LEU A 281 -17.07 -11.93 -5.92
CA LEU A 281 -16.03 -11.20 -5.21
C LEU A 281 -14.88 -10.86 -6.15
N VAL A 282 -14.51 -9.58 -6.22
CA VAL A 282 -13.30 -9.10 -6.88
C VAL A 282 -12.41 -8.43 -5.83
N GLN A 283 -11.20 -8.95 -5.67
CA GLN A 283 -10.22 -8.43 -4.73
C GLN A 283 -8.81 -8.59 -5.30
N PHE A 284 -7.97 -7.59 -5.11
CA PHE A 284 -6.54 -7.65 -5.39
C PHE A 284 -5.78 -7.44 -4.09
N LYS A 285 -5.33 -8.54 -3.48
CA LYS A 285 -4.50 -8.48 -2.28
C LYS A 285 -3.03 -8.42 -2.67
N PRO A 286 -2.23 -7.50 -2.11
CA PRO A 286 -0.80 -7.40 -2.43
C PRO A 286 0.06 -8.48 -1.75
N TYR A 287 -0.49 -9.30 -0.86
CA TYR A 287 0.26 -10.25 -0.04
C TYR A 287 -0.52 -11.59 0.14
N GLU A 288 -0.89 -12.26 -0.95
CA GLU A 288 -1.36 -13.65 -0.92
C GLU A 288 -0.25 -14.61 -1.28
#